data_8a117825d33de9715c45235534731239
#
_entry.id   8a117825d33de9715c45235534731239
#
_cell.length_a   1.000
_cell.length_b   1.000
_cell.length_c   1.000
_cell.angle_alpha   90.00
_cell.angle_beta   90.00
_cell.angle_gamma   90.00
#
_symmetry.space_group_name_H-M   'P 1'
#
loop_
_entity.id
_entity.type
_entity.pdbx_description
1 polymer ?
#
loop_
_entity_poly.entity_id
_entity_poly.type
_entity_poly.pdbx_seq_one_letter_code
_entity_poly.pdbx_strand_id
1 'polypeptide(L)'
;MFVEVTALGYRLSYPSLVRQVRVRGLRPHCEACRGVKGRDTIEIEHPPGEEIQWDWFERRRAPWGGTAYVLLGTLPHSSRTRGVLAESLDQAHLIEAMDAVMRRLGGTARIWRTDRLATVIVPGRRDVQPSFAPVAKHYGAIVEPCPPRRGNRKGAVEAAVRFTCGRWWRTMTATTPAEAQASLDRFL
;
A
#
# COMPACT_ATOMS: atom_id res chain seq x y z
N MET A 1 11.78 25.95 -21.67
CA MET A 1 11.42 26.86 -20.53
C MET A 1 12.63 27.20 -19.62
N PHE A 2 13.31 26.26 -18.90
CA PHE A 2 14.44 26.65 -18.03
C PHE A 2 15.60 27.28 -18.80
N VAL A 3 16.00 26.69 -19.92
CA VAL A 3 17.04 27.21 -20.79
C VAL A 3 16.67 28.62 -21.32
N GLU A 4 15.43 28.82 -21.70
CA GLU A 4 14.92 30.10 -22.22
C GLU A 4 14.93 31.19 -21.15
N VAL A 5 14.46 30.92 -19.93
CA VAL A 5 14.49 31.92 -18.85
C VAL A 5 15.90 32.21 -18.38
N THR A 6 16.82 31.23 -18.50
CA THR A 6 18.25 31.45 -18.22
C THR A 6 18.87 32.38 -19.28
N ALA A 7 18.51 32.18 -20.55
CA ALA A 7 18.92 33.09 -21.63
C ALA A 7 18.38 34.52 -21.45
N LEU A 8 17.22 34.66 -20.79
CA LEU A 8 16.62 35.94 -20.42
C LEU A 8 17.14 36.53 -19.11
N GLY A 9 18.20 35.94 -18.52
CA GLY A 9 18.88 36.49 -17.35
C GLY A 9 18.51 35.87 -16.01
N TYR A 10 17.74 34.76 -15.98
CA TYR A 10 17.47 34.03 -14.76
C TYR A 10 18.72 33.28 -14.28
N ARG A 11 19.20 33.61 -13.08
CA ARG A 11 20.48 33.11 -12.54
C ARG A 11 20.35 32.09 -11.40
N LEU A 12 19.12 31.77 -10.98
CA LEU A 12 18.92 30.81 -9.90
C LEU A 12 18.75 29.37 -10.45
N SER A 13 18.82 28.38 -9.55
CA SER A 13 18.71 26.96 -9.91
C SER A 13 17.33 26.59 -10.43
N TYR A 14 17.23 25.47 -11.13
CA TYR A 14 15.94 24.91 -11.60
C TYR A 14 14.92 24.69 -10.47
N PRO A 15 15.29 24.11 -9.29
CA PRO A 15 14.36 24.01 -8.16
C PRO A 15 13.86 25.38 -7.68
N SER A 16 14.68 26.42 -7.72
CA SER A 16 14.28 27.78 -7.38
C SER A 16 13.27 28.35 -8.37
N LEU A 17 13.46 28.11 -9.68
CA LEU A 17 12.49 28.48 -10.70
C LEU A 17 11.13 27.81 -10.46
N VAL A 18 11.13 26.49 -10.26
CA VAL A 18 9.90 25.73 -10.03
C VAL A 18 9.14 26.25 -8.80
N ARG A 19 9.89 26.56 -7.73
CA ARG A 19 9.28 27.16 -6.52
C ARG A 19 8.68 28.53 -6.82
N GLN A 20 9.39 29.40 -7.54
CA GLN A 20 8.90 30.75 -7.89
C GLN A 20 7.64 30.69 -8.77
N VAL A 21 7.64 29.81 -9.78
CA VAL A 21 6.50 29.58 -10.67
C VAL A 21 5.28 29.11 -9.87
N ARG A 22 5.50 28.22 -8.88
CA ARG A 22 4.42 27.72 -8.03
C ARG A 22 3.88 28.81 -7.08
N VAL A 23 4.77 29.52 -6.36
CA VAL A 23 4.39 30.54 -5.37
C VAL A 23 3.66 31.70 -6.02
N ARG A 24 4.04 32.07 -7.24
CA ARG A 24 3.44 33.19 -7.99
C ARG A 24 2.26 32.78 -8.86
N GLY A 25 1.84 31.51 -8.82
CA GLY A 25 0.72 31.04 -9.63
C GLY A 25 0.92 31.18 -11.14
N LEU A 26 2.19 31.24 -11.60
CA LEU A 26 2.52 31.49 -13.00
C LEU A 26 2.32 30.27 -13.91
N ARG A 27 1.90 29.15 -13.37
CA ARG A 27 1.54 27.98 -14.17
C ARG A 27 0.21 28.27 -14.87
N PRO A 28 0.17 28.26 -16.20
CA PRO A 28 -1.11 28.40 -16.90
C PRO A 28 -2.01 27.26 -16.49
N HIS A 29 -3.29 27.57 -16.32
CA HIS A 29 -4.31 26.57 -16.01
C HIS A 29 -4.45 25.67 -17.25
N CYS A 30 -3.81 24.52 -17.23
CA CYS A 30 -3.85 23.56 -18.33
C CYS A 30 -4.82 22.44 -17.94
N GLU A 31 -5.94 22.31 -18.63
CA GLU A 31 -6.90 21.25 -18.40
C GLU A 31 -6.29 19.85 -18.63
N ALA A 32 -5.42 19.71 -19.62
CA ALA A 32 -4.68 18.48 -19.87
C ALA A 32 -3.70 18.12 -18.73
N CYS A 33 -3.18 19.12 -18.00
CA CYS A 33 -2.35 18.92 -16.82
C CYS A 33 -3.16 18.78 -15.53
N ARG A 34 -4.42 19.17 -15.54
CA ARG A 34 -5.33 19.16 -14.38
C ARG A 34 -5.78 17.75 -14.02
N GLY A 35 -6.09 16.95 -15.00
CA GLY A 35 -6.31 15.54 -14.81
C GLY A 35 -4.96 14.91 -14.55
N VAL A 36 -4.65 14.49 -13.31
CA VAL A 36 -3.46 13.79 -12.94
C VAL A 36 -3.04 12.90 -14.08
N LYS A 37 -2.39 13.53 -15.04
CA LYS A 37 -1.88 12.81 -16.18
C LYS A 37 -2.99 12.09 -16.98
N GLY A 38 -4.13 12.76 -17.20
CA GLY A 38 -5.17 12.33 -18.13
C GLY A 38 -5.99 11.10 -17.70
N ARG A 39 -6.09 10.82 -16.41
CA ARG A 39 -7.02 9.80 -15.92
C ARG A 39 -8.17 10.47 -15.19
N ASP A 40 -9.39 10.21 -15.63
CA ASP A 40 -10.58 10.48 -14.84
C ASP A 40 -10.43 9.75 -13.51
N THR A 41 -10.26 10.50 -12.44
CA THR A 41 -10.25 9.94 -11.08
C THR A 41 -11.70 9.73 -10.69
N ILE A 42 -12.19 8.53 -10.94
CA ILE A 42 -13.44 8.10 -10.31
C ILE A 42 -13.12 7.90 -8.83
N GLU A 43 -13.69 8.74 -7.99
CA GLU A 43 -13.63 8.54 -6.56
C GLU A 43 -14.35 7.24 -6.22
N ILE A 44 -13.63 6.30 -5.64
CA ILE A 44 -14.20 5.02 -5.20
C ILE A 44 -14.61 5.23 -3.76
N GLU A 45 -15.93 5.24 -3.52
CA GLU A 45 -16.44 5.26 -2.16
C GLU A 45 -16.08 3.96 -1.43
N HIS A 46 -15.61 4.11 -0.21
CA HIS A 46 -15.30 3.01 0.71
C HIS A 46 -16.11 3.19 1.99
N PRO A 47 -17.32 2.64 2.10
CA PRO A 47 -18.11 2.70 3.32
C PRO A 47 -17.37 2.10 4.53
N PRO A 48 -17.68 2.54 5.77
CA PRO A 48 -17.08 1.97 6.98
C PRO A 48 -17.35 0.45 7.07
N GLY A 49 -16.32 -0.33 7.41
CA GLY A 49 -16.42 -1.77 7.56
C GLY A 49 -16.60 -2.57 6.27
N GLU A 50 -16.64 -1.91 5.12
CA GLU A 50 -16.88 -2.58 3.84
C GLU A 50 -15.68 -3.34 3.33
N GLU A 51 -14.50 -2.73 3.35
CA GLU A 51 -13.32 -3.29 2.70
C GLU A 51 -12.07 -3.20 3.57
N ILE A 52 -11.25 -4.25 3.52
CA ILE A 52 -9.85 -4.24 3.93
C ILE A 52 -9.00 -4.66 2.73
N GLN A 53 -7.95 -3.90 2.46
CA GLN A 53 -7.00 -4.15 1.40
C GLN A 53 -5.74 -4.78 1.96
N TRP A 54 -5.28 -5.87 1.35
CA TRP A 54 -4.12 -6.65 1.77
C TRP A 54 -2.99 -6.51 0.79
N ASP A 55 -1.77 -6.31 1.28
CA ASP A 55 -0.57 -6.31 0.46
C ASP A 55 0.65 -6.78 1.24
N TRP A 56 1.54 -7.48 0.52
CA TRP A 56 2.85 -7.83 1.00
C TRP A 56 3.89 -6.82 0.52
N PHE A 57 4.89 -6.58 1.34
CA PHE A 57 6.16 -6.11 0.86
C PHE A 57 7.31 -6.95 1.40
N GLU A 58 8.33 -7.11 0.59
CA GLU A 58 9.51 -7.89 0.89
C GLU A 58 10.72 -6.99 0.98
N ARG A 59 11.61 -7.30 1.91
CA ARG A 59 12.91 -6.65 2.04
C ARG A 59 14.00 -7.69 2.17
N ARG A 60 14.76 -7.87 1.10
CA ARG A 60 15.96 -8.69 1.09
C ARG A 60 17.02 -8.06 1.99
N ARG A 61 17.86 -8.88 2.59
CA ARG A 61 18.95 -8.43 3.47
C ARG A 61 18.41 -7.65 4.68
N ALA A 62 17.45 -8.23 5.38
CA ALA A 62 16.99 -7.68 6.65
C ALA A 62 18.16 -7.62 7.67
N PRO A 63 18.15 -6.67 8.61
CA PRO A 63 19.23 -6.53 9.61
C PRO A 63 19.50 -7.79 10.42
N TRP A 64 18.50 -8.66 10.58
CA TRP A 64 18.61 -9.95 11.26
C TRP A 64 18.97 -11.12 10.35
N GLY A 65 19.27 -10.84 9.06
CA GLY A 65 19.55 -11.85 8.03
C GLY A 65 18.30 -12.24 7.22
N GLY A 66 18.53 -12.78 6.02
CA GLY A 66 17.47 -13.28 5.15
C GLY A 66 16.56 -12.19 4.55
N THR A 67 15.30 -12.53 4.37
CA THR A 67 14.27 -11.64 3.81
C THR A 67 13.21 -11.35 4.85
N ALA A 68 12.86 -10.09 5.04
CA ALA A 68 11.69 -9.70 5.82
C ALA A 68 10.46 -9.70 4.92
N TYR A 69 9.43 -10.39 5.34
CA TYR A 69 8.10 -10.39 4.74
C TYR A 69 7.15 -9.64 5.67
N VAL A 70 6.48 -8.62 5.15
CA VAL A 70 5.55 -7.81 5.95
C VAL A 70 4.22 -7.76 5.26
N LEU A 71 3.18 -8.29 5.91
CA LEU A 71 1.80 -8.13 5.48
C LEU A 71 1.23 -6.84 6.04
N LEU A 72 0.65 -6.02 5.18
CA LEU A 72 -0.16 -4.87 5.57
C LEU A 72 -1.63 -5.13 5.29
N GLY A 73 -2.47 -4.74 6.23
CA GLY A 73 -3.91 -4.62 6.05
C GLY A 73 -4.33 -3.16 6.27
N THR A 74 -5.03 -2.60 5.30
CA THR A 74 -5.47 -1.20 5.32
C THR A 74 -6.98 -1.12 5.14
N LEU A 75 -7.65 -0.38 6.01
CA LEU A 75 -9.06 -0.02 5.88
C LEU A 75 -9.18 1.26 5.04
N PRO A 76 -9.65 1.22 3.77
CA PRO A 76 -9.64 2.39 2.89
C PRO A 76 -10.45 3.56 3.43
N HIS A 77 -11.58 3.30 4.09
CA HIS A 77 -12.44 4.35 4.67
C HIS A 77 -11.69 5.27 5.64
N SER A 78 -10.92 4.68 6.56
CA SER A 78 -10.21 5.42 7.61
C SER A 78 -8.73 5.60 7.36
N SER A 79 -8.20 4.99 6.32
CA SER A 79 -6.76 4.84 6.06
C SER A 79 -5.99 4.16 7.21
N ARG A 80 -6.70 3.55 8.16
CA ARG A 80 -6.08 2.83 9.27
C ARG A 80 -5.39 1.60 8.76
N THR A 81 -4.11 1.51 9.04
CA THR A 81 -3.23 0.41 8.61
C THR A 81 -2.62 -0.28 9.81
N ARG A 82 -2.44 -1.60 9.70
CA ARG A 82 -1.62 -2.41 10.60
C ARG A 82 -0.78 -3.38 9.80
N GLY A 83 0.33 -3.78 10.35
CA GLY A 83 1.26 -4.67 9.70
C GLY A 83 1.82 -5.75 10.62
N VAL A 84 2.18 -6.88 10.03
CA VAL A 84 2.79 -8.01 10.72
C VAL A 84 3.95 -8.56 9.90
N LEU A 85 5.07 -8.82 10.58
CA LEU A 85 6.17 -9.60 10.01
C LEU A 85 5.80 -11.08 10.02
N ALA A 86 6.07 -11.76 8.92
CA ALA A 86 5.88 -13.20 8.78
C ALA A 86 7.20 -13.88 8.43
N GLU A 87 7.31 -15.17 8.69
CA GLU A 87 8.50 -15.96 8.40
C GLU A 87 8.59 -16.32 6.90
N SER A 88 7.44 -16.48 6.25
CA SER A 88 7.35 -16.81 4.83
C SER A 88 6.09 -16.25 4.18
N LEU A 89 5.96 -16.46 2.87
CA LEU A 89 4.77 -16.09 2.07
C LEU A 89 3.81 -17.27 1.86
N ASP A 90 4.00 -18.39 2.54
CA ASP A 90 3.10 -19.53 2.41
C ASP A 90 1.71 -19.25 3.00
N GLN A 91 0.76 -20.13 2.73
CA GLN A 91 -0.63 -19.91 3.12
C GLN A 91 -0.83 -19.91 4.65
N ALA A 92 -0.07 -20.71 5.39
CA ALA A 92 -0.20 -20.79 6.84
C ALA A 92 0.23 -19.46 7.48
N HIS A 93 1.42 -18.97 7.13
CA HIS A 93 1.92 -17.68 7.62
C HIS A 93 1.09 -16.49 7.13
N LEU A 94 0.51 -16.56 5.92
CA LEU A 94 -0.43 -15.55 5.46
C LEU A 94 -1.67 -15.49 6.36
N ILE A 95 -2.27 -16.64 6.68
CA ILE A 95 -3.47 -16.72 7.54
C ILE A 95 -3.18 -16.18 8.93
N GLU A 96 -2.06 -16.60 9.51
CA GLU A 96 -1.61 -16.11 10.81
C GLU A 96 -1.37 -14.60 10.82
N ALA A 97 -0.69 -14.09 9.80
CA ALA A 97 -0.44 -12.66 9.66
C ALA A 97 -1.74 -11.86 9.47
N MET A 98 -2.70 -12.37 8.68
CA MET A 98 -4.01 -11.73 8.50
C MET A 98 -4.79 -11.68 9.82
N ASP A 99 -4.85 -12.79 10.59
CA ASP A 99 -5.48 -12.81 11.92
C ASP A 99 -4.84 -11.77 12.85
N ALA A 100 -3.52 -11.75 12.91
CA ALA A 100 -2.78 -10.82 13.76
C ALA A 100 -3.00 -9.35 13.37
N VAL A 101 -3.10 -9.04 12.07
CA VAL A 101 -3.44 -7.69 11.57
C VAL A 101 -4.87 -7.33 11.95
N MET A 102 -5.84 -8.22 11.76
CA MET A 102 -7.25 -7.98 12.09
C MET A 102 -7.43 -7.73 13.60
N ARG A 103 -6.75 -8.48 14.46
CA ARG A 103 -6.74 -8.22 15.91
C ARG A 103 -6.21 -6.82 16.24
N ARG A 104 -5.15 -6.37 15.57
CA ARG A 104 -4.59 -5.03 15.75
C ARG A 104 -5.48 -3.92 15.19
N LEU A 105 -6.28 -4.21 14.17
CA LEU A 105 -7.29 -3.29 13.62
C LEU A 105 -8.53 -3.20 14.52
N GLY A 106 -8.76 -4.21 15.34
CA GLY A 106 -9.96 -4.33 16.19
C GLY A 106 -11.12 -5.07 15.51
N GLY A 107 -10.86 -5.73 14.37
CA GLY A 107 -11.87 -6.47 13.62
C GLY A 107 -11.50 -6.66 12.16
N THR A 108 -12.46 -7.18 11.40
CA THR A 108 -12.35 -7.40 9.96
C THR A 108 -13.32 -6.52 9.18
N ALA A 109 -13.28 -6.60 7.86
CA ALA A 109 -14.25 -5.97 6.96
C ALA A 109 -14.97 -7.03 6.11
N ARG A 110 -16.10 -6.66 5.53
CA ARG A 110 -16.93 -7.56 4.71
C ARG A 110 -16.20 -8.09 3.48
N ILE A 111 -15.38 -7.25 2.84
CA ILE A 111 -14.61 -7.61 1.64
C ILE A 111 -13.12 -7.61 1.97
N TRP A 112 -12.45 -8.69 1.61
CA TRP A 112 -11.00 -8.80 1.61
C TRP A 112 -10.48 -8.63 0.20
N ARG A 113 -9.92 -7.48 -0.08
CA ARG A 113 -9.31 -7.18 -1.38
C ARG A 113 -7.84 -7.55 -1.36
N THR A 114 -7.46 -8.42 -2.26
CA THR A 114 -6.08 -8.91 -2.38
C THR A 114 -5.64 -8.92 -3.84
N ASP A 115 -4.34 -8.94 -4.07
CA ASP A 115 -3.82 -9.31 -5.37
C ASP A 115 -4.10 -10.80 -5.63
N ARG A 116 -3.83 -11.24 -6.83
CA ARG A 116 -3.97 -12.65 -7.21
C ARG A 116 -2.86 -13.50 -6.61
N LEU A 117 -2.73 -13.46 -5.28
CA LEU A 117 -1.81 -14.32 -4.55
C LEU A 117 -2.19 -15.78 -4.79
N ALA A 118 -1.24 -16.60 -5.24
CA ALA A 118 -1.48 -18.03 -5.49
C ALA A 118 -1.91 -18.80 -4.22
N THR A 119 -1.58 -18.28 -3.04
CA THR A 119 -2.01 -18.79 -1.74
C THR A 119 -3.48 -18.52 -1.43
N VAL A 120 -4.11 -17.55 -2.11
CA VAL A 120 -5.49 -17.13 -1.88
C VAL A 120 -6.38 -17.42 -3.09
N ILE A 121 -5.87 -17.19 -4.29
CA ILE A 121 -6.61 -17.29 -5.56
C ILE A 121 -6.01 -18.40 -6.41
N VAL A 122 -6.87 -19.21 -7.02
CA VAL A 122 -6.43 -20.26 -7.95
C VAL A 122 -5.73 -19.61 -9.14
N PRO A 123 -4.49 -20.01 -9.47
CA PRO A 123 -3.75 -19.43 -10.58
C PRO A 123 -4.54 -19.46 -11.90
N GLY A 124 -4.60 -18.33 -12.60
CA GLY A 124 -5.34 -18.17 -13.85
C GLY A 124 -6.86 -18.05 -13.72
N ARG A 125 -7.42 -18.14 -12.51
CA ARG A 125 -8.86 -18.04 -12.24
C ARG A 125 -9.17 -16.86 -11.32
N ARG A 126 -10.45 -16.69 -10.98
CA ARG A 126 -10.92 -15.74 -9.94
C ARG A 126 -11.38 -16.46 -8.68
N ASP A 127 -11.34 -17.78 -8.70
CA ASP A 127 -11.83 -18.61 -7.62
C ASP A 127 -10.86 -18.58 -6.45
N VAL A 128 -11.41 -18.55 -5.25
CA VAL A 128 -10.63 -18.67 -4.01
C VAL A 128 -10.10 -20.10 -3.89
N GLN A 129 -8.85 -20.24 -3.45
CA GLN A 129 -8.27 -21.55 -3.15
C GLN A 129 -9.16 -22.33 -2.19
N PRO A 130 -9.47 -23.60 -2.48
CA PRO A 130 -10.28 -24.44 -1.59
C PRO A 130 -9.75 -24.53 -0.17
N SER A 131 -8.42 -24.49 0.00
CA SER A 131 -7.77 -24.48 1.31
C SER A 131 -7.92 -23.14 2.05
N PHE A 132 -8.15 -22.02 1.35
CA PHE A 132 -8.31 -20.70 1.93
C PHE A 132 -9.79 -20.33 2.17
N ALA A 133 -10.71 -20.91 1.41
CA ALA A 133 -12.15 -20.60 1.53
C ALA A 133 -12.72 -20.77 2.95
N PRO A 134 -12.35 -21.80 3.74
CA PRO A 134 -12.78 -21.94 5.13
C PRO A 134 -12.35 -20.76 6.02
N VAL A 135 -11.18 -20.19 5.75
CA VAL A 135 -10.65 -19.04 6.51
C VAL A 135 -11.54 -17.81 6.28
N ALA A 136 -11.80 -17.47 5.01
CA ALA A 136 -12.68 -16.36 4.67
C ALA A 136 -14.09 -16.56 5.28
N LYS A 137 -14.62 -17.78 5.22
CA LYS A 137 -15.90 -18.13 5.83
C LYS A 137 -15.91 -17.95 7.34
N HIS A 138 -14.83 -18.34 8.02
CA HIS A 138 -14.69 -18.17 9.48
C HIS A 138 -14.82 -16.70 9.90
N TYR A 139 -14.22 -15.79 9.13
CA TYR A 139 -14.29 -14.35 9.40
C TYR A 139 -15.53 -13.67 8.78
N GLY A 140 -16.40 -14.41 8.10
CA GLY A 140 -17.56 -13.87 7.40
C GLY A 140 -17.21 -12.92 6.25
N ALA A 141 -16.03 -13.09 5.66
CA ALA A 141 -15.51 -12.20 4.63
C ALA A 141 -15.68 -12.77 3.23
N ILE A 142 -15.84 -11.88 2.26
CA ILE A 142 -15.83 -12.17 0.83
C ILE A 142 -14.46 -11.81 0.27
N VAL A 143 -13.76 -12.76 -0.35
CA VAL A 143 -12.46 -12.50 -0.98
C VAL A 143 -12.68 -11.99 -2.41
N GLU A 144 -12.21 -10.78 -2.69
CA GLU A 144 -12.25 -10.19 -4.02
C GLU A 144 -10.84 -9.91 -4.56
N PRO A 145 -10.37 -10.66 -5.56
CA PRO A 145 -9.11 -10.34 -6.22
C PRO A 145 -9.22 -9.06 -7.03
N CYS A 146 -8.15 -8.27 -7.03
CA CYS A 146 -8.06 -7.07 -7.85
C CYS A 146 -8.27 -7.42 -9.34
N PRO A 147 -9.14 -6.69 -10.07
CA PRO A 147 -9.27 -6.86 -11.49
C PRO A 147 -7.94 -6.56 -12.21
N PRO A 148 -7.61 -7.29 -13.30
CA PRO A 148 -6.42 -7.02 -14.07
C PRO A 148 -6.37 -5.56 -14.54
N ARG A 149 -5.19 -4.94 -14.49
CA ARG A 149 -4.95 -3.55 -14.94
C ARG A 149 -5.77 -2.46 -14.23
N ARG A 150 -6.39 -2.76 -13.08
CA ARG A 150 -7.11 -1.78 -12.26
C ARG A 150 -6.48 -1.65 -10.86
N GLY A 151 -5.18 -1.36 -10.81
CA GLY A 151 -4.42 -1.16 -9.56
C GLY A 151 -4.99 -0.03 -8.68
N ASN A 152 -5.72 0.94 -9.26
CA ASN A 152 -6.40 2.00 -8.50
C ASN A 152 -7.40 1.47 -7.45
N ARG A 153 -7.93 0.25 -7.64
CA ARG A 153 -8.80 -0.41 -6.66
C ARG A 153 -8.09 -0.85 -5.37
N LYS A 154 -6.76 -0.83 -5.34
CA LYS A 154 -5.93 -1.21 -4.19
C LYS A 154 -5.02 -0.06 -3.73
N GLY A 155 -5.37 1.16 -4.14
CA GLY A 155 -4.55 2.36 -3.93
C GLY A 155 -4.25 2.68 -2.47
N ALA A 156 -5.15 2.35 -1.53
CA ALA A 156 -4.96 2.64 -0.12
C ALA A 156 -3.80 1.82 0.48
N VAL A 157 -3.80 0.49 0.30
CA VAL A 157 -2.71 -0.34 0.82
C VAL A 157 -1.40 -0.14 0.07
N GLU A 158 -1.43 0.12 -1.25
CA GLU A 158 -0.23 0.47 -2.01
C GLU A 158 0.42 1.77 -1.49
N ALA A 159 -0.39 2.76 -1.13
CA ALA A 159 0.08 3.99 -0.49
C ALA A 159 0.68 3.69 0.90
N ALA A 160 0.03 2.83 1.68
CA ALA A 160 0.52 2.38 2.98
C ALA A 160 1.85 1.62 2.86
N VAL A 161 2.00 0.73 1.87
CA VAL A 161 3.27 0.05 1.57
C VAL A 161 4.36 1.05 1.25
N ARG A 162 4.11 2.00 0.33
CA ARG A 162 5.09 3.05 -0.02
C ARG A 162 5.49 3.89 1.19
N PHE A 163 4.52 4.27 2.03
CA PHE A 163 4.76 5.04 3.24
C PHE A 163 5.59 4.24 4.26
N THR A 164 5.19 3.00 4.54
CA THR A 164 5.88 2.13 5.50
C THR A 164 7.30 1.81 5.04
N CYS A 165 7.50 1.50 3.77
CA CYS A 165 8.83 1.27 3.21
C CYS A 165 9.69 2.54 3.22
N GLY A 166 9.13 3.67 2.84
CA GLY A 166 9.87 4.92 2.69
C GLY A 166 10.19 5.61 4.01
N ARG A 167 9.40 5.37 5.05
CA ARG A 167 9.53 6.01 6.36
C ARG A 167 10.03 5.03 7.42
N TRP A 168 9.24 4.01 7.74
CA TRP A 168 9.59 3.07 8.82
C TRP A 168 10.80 2.21 8.48
N TRP A 169 10.76 1.45 7.37
CA TRP A 169 11.83 0.51 7.04
C TRP A 169 13.20 1.18 6.90
N ARG A 170 13.24 2.39 6.32
CA ARG A 170 14.50 3.12 6.10
C ARG A 170 15.11 3.71 7.36
N THR A 171 14.32 3.87 8.42
CA THR A 171 14.76 4.52 9.66
C THR A 171 14.76 3.59 10.86
N MET A 172 14.21 2.36 10.72
CA MET A 172 14.23 1.41 11.83
C MET A 172 15.65 0.91 12.09
N THR A 173 15.95 0.72 13.38
CA THR A 173 17.26 0.25 13.88
C THR A 173 17.17 -1.15 14.50
N ALA A 174 16.04 -1.85 14.34
CA ALA A 174 15.82 -3.17 14.89
C ALA A 174 16.80 -4.19 14.29
N THR A 175 17.33 -5.05 15.14
CA THR A 175 18.28 -6.11 14.80
C THR A 175 17.66 -7.50 14.85
N THR A 176 16.44 -7.61 15.37
CA THR A 176 15.65 -8.86 15.43
C THR A 176 14.24 -8.65 14.84
N PRO A 177 13.58 -9.73 14.35
CA PRO A 177 12.20 -9.65 13.89
C PRO A 177 11.24 -9.13 14.99
N ALA A 178 11.44 -9.53 16.24
CA ALA A 178 10.59 -9.09 17.35
C ALA A 178 10.71 -7.60 17.62
N GLU A 179 11.92 -7.04 17.62
CA GLU A 179 12.15 -5.60 17.73
C GLU A 179 11.55 -4.84 16.56
N ALA A 180 11.68 -5.38 15.32
CA ALA A 180 11.12 -4.82 14.14
C ALA A 180 9.58 -4.78 14.20
N GLN A 181 8.94 -5.88 14.66
CA GLN A 181 7.50 -5.91 14.88
C GLN A 181 7.06 -4.87 15.90
N ALA A 182 7.72 -4.79 17.06
CA ALA A 182 7.42 -3.81 18.09
C ALA A 182 7.60 -2.36 17.57
N SER A 183 8.60 -2.14 16.71
CA SER A 183 8.82 -0.85 16.04
C SER A 183 7.72 -0.54 15.03
N LEU A 184 7.27 -1.53 14.25
CA LEU A 184 6.17 -1.40 13.29
C LEU A 184 4.85 -1.08 13.97
N ASP A 185 4.55 -1.76 15.08
CA ASP A 185 3.34 -1.55 15.88
C ASP A 185 3.26 -0.13 16.47
N ARG A 186 4.40 0.48 16.79
CA ARG A 186 4.45 1.88 17.23
C ARG A 186 4.35 2.89 16.08
N PHE A 187 4.76 2.47 14.89
CA PHE A 187 4.77 3.35 13.72
C PHE A 187 3.40 3.44 13.06
N LEU A 188 2.63 2.36 13.01
CA LEU A 188 1.29 2.24 12.43
C LEU A 188 0.19 2.40 13.47
#